data_f665cda77882f70cee9bfc2a15381197
#
_entry.id   f665cda77882f70cee9bfc2a15381197
#
_cell.length_a   1.000
_cell.length_b   1.000
_cell.length_c   1.000
_cell.angle_alpha   90.00
_cell.angle_beta   90.00
_cell.angle_gamma   90.00
#
_symmetry.space_group_name_H-M   'P 1'
#
loop_
_entity.id
_entity.type
_entity.pdbx_description
1 polymer ?
#
loop_
_entity_poly.entity_id
_entity_poly.type
_entity_poly.pdbx_seq_one_letter_code
_entity_poly.pdbx_strand_id
1 'polypeptide(L)'
;MRTMGSRLQNILITSTIISVLRSVYGVRVRTLVLANSPERLGEWRRGLQDCLGITRSDFGPERGIIMFESAEALAQKADRLVKDGKLPLIVIDETEDLISLSILQFPLWLAFAADPQTLMAAKDF
;
A
#
# COMPACT_ATOMS: atom_id res chain seq x y z
N MET A 1 12.89 2.08 18.31
CA MET A 1 11.51 2.20 18.64
C MET A 1 10.63 2.64 17.49
N ARG A 2 11.00 3.73 16.89
CA ARG A 2 10.18 4.26 15.85
C ARG A 2 10.00 3.34 14.66
N THR A 3 11.03 2.61 14.28
CA THR A 3 10.95 1.75 13.10
C THR A 3 9.90 0.67 13.25
N MET A 4 10.02 -0.17 14.29
CA MET A 4 9.07 -1.25 14.45
C MET A 4 7.68 -0.74 14.82
N GLY A 5 7.65 0.18 15.78
CA GLY A 5 6.38 0.76 16.17
C GLY A 5 5.72 1.48 15.02
N SER A 6 6.51 2.20 14.22
CA SER A 6 5.97 2.93 13.09
C SER A 6 5.36 2.01 12.05
N ARG A 7 6.00 0.86 11.81
CA ARG A 7 5.45 -0.05 10.81
C ARG A 7 4.13 -0.65 11.27
N LEU A 8 4.04 -1.02 12.54
CA LEU A 8 2.78 -1.52 13.07
C LEU A 8 1.69 -0.45 12.98
N GLN A 9 2.03 0.79 13.29
CA GLN A 9 1.10 1.90 13.16
C GLN A 9 0.70 2.11 11.72
N ASN A 10 1.66 2.03 10.81
CA ASN A 10 1.39 2.20 9.39
C ASN A 10 0.45 1.14 8.87
N ILE A 11 0.65 -0.11 9.31
CA ILE A 11 -0.22 -1.21 8.93
C ILE A 11 -1.62 -0.98 9.48
N LEU A 12 -1.72 -0.51 10.71
CA LEU A 12 -3.02 -0.25 11.33
C LEU A 12 -3.76 0.88 10.61
N ILE A 13 -3.05 1.95 10.29
CA ILE A 13 -3.64 3.07 9.55
C ILE A 13 -4.13 2.60 8.18
N THR A 14 -3.30 1.83 7.49
CA THR A 14 -3.65 1.31 6.17
C THR A 14 -4.88 0.40 6.26
N SER A 15 -4.92 -0.45 7.27
CA SER A 15 -6.06 -1.36 7.46
C SER A 15 -7.36 -0.57 7.66
N THR A 16 -7.28 0.50 8.44
CA THR A 16 -8.44 1.36 8.67
C THR A 16 -8.92 1.99 7.36
N ILE A 17 -7.99 2.49 6.57
CA ILE A 17 -8.32 3.11 5.29
C ILE A 17 -8.91 2.09 4.33
N ILE A 18 -8.36 0.89 4.29
CA ILE A 18 -8.90 -0.18 3.45
C ILE A 18 -10.34 -0.48 3.85
N SER A 19 -10.60 -0.58 5.16
CA SER A 19 -11.93 -0.87 5.64
C SER A 19 -12.92 0.21 5.24
N VAL A 20 -12.53 1.47 5.37
CA VAL A 20 -13.40 2.58 4.99
C VAL A 20 -13.67 2.55 3.48
N LEU A 21 -12.63 2.38 2.68
CA LEU A 21 -12.80 2.37 1.23
C LEU A 21 -13.66 1.20 0.77
N ARG A 22 -13.49 0.05 1.39
CA ARG A 22 -14.29 -1.12 1.04
C ARG A 22 -15.76 -0.92 1.40
N SER A 23 -16.03 -0.22 2.49
CA SER A 23 -17.41 0.03 2.86
C SER A 23 -18.08 1.02 1.91
N VAL A 24 -17.31 1.92 1.29
CA VAL A 24 -17.84 2.90 0.36
C VAL A 24 -17.88 2.37 -1.07
N TYR A 25 -16.80 1.72 -1.51
CA TYR A 25 -16.65 1.32 -2.91
C TYR A 25 -16.76 -0.19 -3.15
N GLY A 26 -16.87 -0.97 -2.10
CA GLY A 26 -17.08 -2.40 -2.21
C GLY A 26 -15.89 -3.14 -2.81
N VAL A 27 -16.18 -4.14 -3.63
CA VAL A 27 -15.14 -5.01 -4.18
C VAL A 27 -14.29 -4.35 -5.26
N ARG A 28 -14.61 -3.11 -5.63
CA ARG A 28 -13.81 -2.39 -6.62
C ARG A 28 -12.44 -2.01 -6.09
N VAL A 29 -12.29 -1.92 -4.76
CA VAL A 29 -11.04 -1.50 -4.16
C VAL A 29 -9.98 -2.60 -4.26
N ARG A 30 -8.81 -2.22 -4.76
CA ARG A 30 -7.66 -3.11 -4.83
C ARG A 30 -6.49 -2.40 -4.16
N THR A 31 -5.88 -3.04 -3.18
CA THR A 31 -4.74 -2.47 -2.46
C THR A 31 -3.44 -3.01 -3.00
N LEU A 32 -2.55 -2.11 -3.39
CA LEU A 32 -1.24 -2.47 -3.93
C LEU A 32 -0.18 -1.98 -2.96
N VAL A 33 0.60 -2.91 -2.40
CA VAL A 33 1.61 -2.60 -1.40
C VAL A 33 3.00 -2.73 -2.02
N LEU A 34 3.79 -1.67 -1.90
CA LEU A 34 5.15 -1.63 -2.41
C LEU A 34 6.14 -1.54 -1.26
N ALA A 35 7.07 -2.48 -1.22
CA ALA A 35 8.17 -2.46 -0.28
C ALA A 35 9.40 -3.04 -0.97
N ASN A 36 10.57 -2.70 -0.46
CA ASN A 36 11.81 -3.07 -1.15
C ASN A 36 12.40 -4.41 -0.72
N SER A 37 11.69 -5.21 0.04
CA SER A 37 12.19 -6.52 0.41
C SER A 37 11.03 -7.49 0.66
N PRO A 38 11.26 -8.79 0.40
CA PRO A 38 10.25 -9.81 0.71
C PRO A 38 9.92 -9.85 2.19
N GLU A 39 10.90 -9.55 3.04
CA GLU A 39 10.71 -9.56 4.48
C GLU A 39 9.70 -8.51 4.91
N ARG A 40 9.82 -7.30 4.39
CA ARG A 40 8.87 -6.24 4.69
C ARG A 40 7.49 -6.53 4.14
N LEU A 41 7.44 -7.10 2.94
CA LEU A 41 6.16 -7.49 2.37
C LEU A 41 5.50 -8.56 3.21
N GLY A 42 6.29 -9.49 3.78
CA GLY A 42 5.76 -10.50 4.69
C GLY A 42 5.15 -9.89 5.94
N GLU A 43 5.81 -8.86 6.48
CA GLU A 43 5.27 -8.16 7.65
C GLU A 43 3.95 -7.48 7.32
N TRP A 44 3.89 -6.84 6.17
CA TRP A 44 2.65 -6.20 5.72
C TRP A 44 1.53 -7.22 5.54
N ARG A 45 1.85 -8.35 4.91
CA ARG A 45 0.85 -9.39 4.69
C ARG A 45 0.28 -9.90 6.01
N ARG A 46 1.17 -10.25 6.95
CA ARG A 46 0.71 -10.75 8.25
C ARG A 46 -0.08 -9.71 9.02
N GLY A 47 0.42 -8.47 9.00
CA GLY A 47 -0.26 -7.38 9.70
C GLY A 47 -1.64 -7.09 9.14
N LEU A 48 -1.76 -7.05 7.83
CA LEU A 48 -3.05 -6.82 7.20
C LEU A 48 -4.01 -7.99 7.44
N GLN A 49 -3.50 -9.23 7.43
CA GLN A 49 -4.33 -10.37 7.75
C GLN A 49 -4.90 -10.24 9.16
N ASP A 50 -4.05 -9.88 10.12
CA ASP A 50 -4.47 -9.76 11.51
C ASP A 50 -5.44 -8.61 11.72
N CYS A 51 -5.15 -7.45 11.13
CA CYS A 51 -5.97 -6.26 11.34
C CYS A 51 -7.31 -6.32 10.61
N LEU A 52 -7.33 -6.93 9.43
CA LEU A 52 -8.55 -6.98 8.63
C LEU A 52 -9.32 -8.28 8.78
N GLY A 53 -8.74 -9.27 9.45
CA GLY A 53 -9.39 -10.57 9.59
C GLY A 53 -9.53 -11.32 8.28
N ILE A 54 -8.62 -11.07 7.33
CA ILE A 54 -8.67 -11.72 6.02
C ILE A 54 -7.69 -12.89 5.97
N THR A 55 -7.77 -13.68 4.91
CA THR A 55 -6.96 -14.88 4.77
C THR A 55 -5.92 -14.72 3.66
N ARG A 56 -5.05 -15.71 3.54
CA ARG A 56 -4.04 -15.69 2.49
C ARG A 56 -4.64 -15.65 1.10
N SER A 57 -5.82 -16.17 0.94
CA SER A 57 -6.47 -16.19 -0.37
C SER A 57 -6.88 -14.81 -0.85
N ASP A 58 -6.87 -13.81 0.04
CA ASP A 58 -7.18 -12.44 -0.35
C ASP A 58 -5.99 -11.72 -0.97
N PHE A 59 -4.84 -12.36 -1.01
CA PHE A 59 -3.64 -11.82 -1.62
C PHE A 59 -3.37 -12.50 -2.96
N GLY A 60 -2.85 -11.75 -3.92
CA GLY A 60 -2.50 -12.29 -5.21
C GLY A 60 -2.93 -11.39 -6.35
N PRO A 61 -2.50 -11.69 -7.58
CA PRO A 61 -2.68 -10.78 -8.73
C PRO A 61 -4.13 -10.39 -9.02
N GLU A 62 -5.07 -11.28 -8.75
CA GLU A 62 -6.48 -10.99 -9.02
C GLU A 62 -7.29 -10.84 -7.74
N ARG A 63 -6.61 -10.60 -6.63
CA ARG A 63 -7.27 -10.51 -5.34
C ARG A 63 -7.30 -9.07 -4.82
N GLY A 64 -7.84 -8.89 -3.63
CA GLY A 64 -8.01 -7.57 -3.07
C GLY A 64 -6.72 -6.87 -2.69
N ILE A 65 -5.68 -7.63 -2.35
CA ILE A 65 -4.39 -7.07 -1.94
C ILE A 65 -3.28 -7.72 -2.76
N ILE A 66 -2.43 -6.87 -3.36
CA ILE A 66 -1.35 -7.32 -4.23
C ILE A 66 -0.05 -6.70 -3.72
N MET A 67 1.00 -7.53 -3.63
CA MET A 67 2.30 -7.10 -3.11
C MET A 67 3.31 -6.90 -4.23
N PHE A 68 4.13 -5.86 -4.12
CA PHE A 68 5.11 -5.52 -5.15
C PHE A 68 6.45 -5.14 -4.53
N GLU A 69 7.53 -5.49 -5.24
CA GLU A 69 8.85 -5.00 -4.92
C GLU A 69 9.33 -3.99 -5.96
N SER A 70 8.62 -3.83 -7.04
CA SER A 70 8.98 -2.94 -8.14
C SER A 70 7.91 -1.88 -8.34
N ALA A 71 8.33 -0.61 -8.33
CA ALA A 71 7.41 0.49 -8.57
C ALA A 71 6.82 0.43 -9.98
N GLU A 72 7.62 -0.01 -10.96
CA GLU A 72 7.14 -0.15 -12.33
C GLU A 72 6.03 -1.17 -12.45
N ALA A 73 6.25 -2.34 -11.84
CA ALA A 73 5.25 -3.39 -11.89
C ALA A 73 3.96 -2.95 -11.21
N LEU A 74 4.08 -2.24 -10.09
CA LEU A 74 2.92 -1.72 -9.38
C LEU A 74 2.16 -0.72 -10.27
N ALA A 75 2.88 0.21 -10.88
CA ALA A 75 2.24 1.22 -11.71
C ALA A 75 1.51 0.60 -12.90
N GLN A 76 2.10 -0.43 -13.51
CA GLN A 76 1.45 -1.13 -14.61
C GLN A 76 0.16 -1.80 -14.17
N LYS A 77 0.20 -2.44 -12.99
CA LYS A 77 -0.99 -3.10 -12.47
C LYS A 77 -2.07 -2.08 -12.10
N ALA A 78 -1.66 -0.97 -11.50
CA ALA A 78 -2.61 0.08 -11.13
C ALA A 78 -3.31 0.64 -12.37
N ASP A 79 -2.57 0.86 -13.44
CA ASP A 79 -3.13 1.36 -14.68
C ASP A 79 -4.16 0.37 -15.24
N ARG A 80 -3.82 -0.91 -15.23
CA ARG A 80 -4.75 -1.94 -15.69
C ARG A 80 -6.01 -1.99 -14.86
N LEU A 81 -5.85 -1.86 -13.53
CA LEU A 81 -7.02 -1.89 -12.63
C LEU A 81 -7.95 -0.71 -12.92
N VAL A 82 -7.38 0.47 -13.15
CA VAL A 82 -8.21 1.63 -13.49
C VAL A 82 -9.00 1.37 -14.77
N LYS A 83 -8.33 0.79 -15.79
CA LYS A 83 -8.99 0.49 -17.05
C LYS A 83 -10.10 -0.55 -16.89
N ASP A 84 -9.97 -1.41 -15.88
CA ASP A 84 -10.97 -2.43 -15.59
C ASP A 84 -12.07 -1.93 -14.65
N GLY A 85 -12.08 -0.64 -14.33
CA GLY A 85 -13.09 -0.07 -13.46
C GLY A 85 -12.84 -0.29 -11.98
N LYS A 86 -11.62 -0.68 -11.61
CA LYS A 86 -11.26 -0.88 -10.20
C LYS A 86 -10.64 0.40 -9.64
N LEU A 87 -10.57 0.45 -8.32
CA LEU A 87 -10.03 1.60 -7.61
C LEU A 87 -8.76 1.17 -6.88
N PRO A 88 -7.57 1.51 -7.39
CA PRO A 88 -6.34 1.12 -6.71
C PRO A 88 -5.99 2.05 -5.57
N LEU A 89 -5.67 1.45 -4.42
CA LEU A 89 -5.09 2.16 -3.28
C LEU A 89 -3.63 1.75 -3.22
N ILE A 90 -2.73 2.70 -3.41
CA ILE A 90 -1.30 2.42 -3.44
C ILE A 90 -0.69 2.72 -2.08
N VAL A 91 0.04 1.74 -1.53
CA VAL A 91 0.69 1.88 -0.23
C VAL A 91 2.19 1.68 -0.43
N ILE A 92 2.97 2.67 -0.03
CA ILE A 92 4.43 2.63 -0.19
C ILE A 92 5.07 2.61 1.20
N ASP A 93 5.82 1.54 1.49
CA ASP A 93 6.47 1.35 2.78
C ASP A 93 7.89 1.92 2.76
N GLU A 94 8.15 2.89 3.61
CA GLU A 94 9.47 3.38 4.00
C GLU A 94 10.54 3.47 2.91
N THR A 95 10.18 3.65 1.67
CA THR A 95 11.18 3.58 0.61
C THR A 95 10.97 4.71 -0.38
N GLU A 96 11.55 5.87 -0.07
CA GLU A 96 11.49 7.01 -0.96
C GLU A 96 12.01 6.67 -2.35
N ASP A 97 12.99 5.80 -2.40
CA ASP A 97 13.62 5.42 -3.67
C ASP A 97 12.65 4.79 -4.63
N LEU A 98 11.57 4.22 -4.11
CA LEU A 98 10.61 3.53 -4.95
C LEU A 98 9.49 4.44 -5.45
N ILE A 99 9.41 5.66 -4.93
CA ILE A 99 8.40 6.61 -5.35
C ILE A 99 8.75 7.13 -6.74
N SER A 100 7.81 7.05 -7.65
CA SER A 100 8.01 7.54 -9.00
C SER A 100 6.80 8.33 -9.43
N LEU A 101 6.99 9.15 -10.46
CA LEU A 101 5.90 9.96 -10.98
C LEU A 101 4.77 9.10 -11.53
N SER A 102 5.10 7.90 -11.99
CA SER A 102 4.08 6.98 -12.48
C SER A 102 3.08 6.59 -11.40
N ILE A 103 3.57 6.47 -10.16
CA ILE A 103 2.70 6.12 -9.03
C ILE A 103 1.88 7.34 -8.61
N LEU A 104 2.49 8.51 -8.61
CA LEU A 104 1.84 9.71 -8.11
C LEU A 104 0.67 10.17 -8.99
N GLN A 105 0.56 9.66 -10.20
CA GLN A 105 -0.57 10.04 -11.06
C GLN A 105 -1.89 9.43 -10.59
N PHE A 106 -1.84 8.44 -9.71
CA PHE A 106 -3.06 7.81 -9.21
C PHE A 106 -3.61 8.59 -8.02
N PRO A 107 -4.94 8.67 -7.86
CA PRO A 107 -5.53 9.55 -6.84
C PRO A 107 -5.38 9.08 -5.40
N LEU A 108 -5.31 7.78 -5.17
CA LEU A 108 -5.26 7.25 -3.80
C LEU A 108 -3.92 6.58 -3.54
N TRP A 109 -3.09 7.22 -2.74
CA TRP A 109 -1.82 6.60 -2.35
C TRP A 109 -1.42 7.07 -0.95
N LEU A 110 -0.73 6.16 -0.24
CA LEU A 110 -0.19 6.39 1.08
C LEU A 110 1.30 6.08 1.03
N ALA A 111 2.11 7.01 1.46
CA ALA A 111 3.56 6.81 1.51
C ALA A 111 4.02 7.00 2.94
N PHE A 112 4.72 6.01 3.46
CA PHE A 112 5.22 6.06 4.83
C PHE A 112 6.73 6.27 4.81
N ALA A 113 7.19 7.33 5.44
CA ALA A 113 8.59 7.67 5.48
C ALA A 113 9.32 6.88 6.55
N ALA A 114 10.61 6.65 6.31
CA ALA A 114 11.45 5.93 7.26
C ALA A 114 11.66 6.73 8.54
N ASP A 115 11.72 8.04 8.43
CA ASP A 115 11.94 8.88 9.60
C ASP A 115 11.17 10.20 9.47
N PRO A 116 11.04 10.94 10.60
CA PRO A 116 10.26 12.18 10.59
C PRO A 116 10.81 13.26 9.69
N GLN A 117 12.11 13.29 9.47
CA GLN A 117 12.69 14.32 8.61
C GLN A 117 12.26 14.11 7.17
N THR A 118 12.26 12.88 6.73
CA THR A 118 11.78 12.56 5.39
C THR A 118 10.31 12.94 5.24
N LEU A 119 9.52 12.64 6.26
CA LEU A 119 8.11 12.98 6.23
C LEU A 119 7.91 14.49 6.18
N MET A 120 8.70 15.25 6.94
CA MET A 120 8.59 16.69 6.95
C MET A 120 8.97 17.29 5.60
N ALA A 121 10.00 16.77 4.97
CA ALA A 121 10.39 17.22 3.64
C ALA A 121 9.25 16.99 2.63
N ALA A 122 8.58 15.88 2.73
CA ALA A 122 7.45 15.60 1.85
C ALA A 122 6.32 16.61 2.05
N LYS A 123 6.16 17.10 3.25
CA LYS A 123 5.10 18.07 3.54
C LYS A 123 5.34 19.43 2.91
N ASP A 124 6.57 19.73 2.59
CA ASP A 124 6.92 21.03 2.03
C ASP A 124 6.54 21.17 0.56
N PHE A 125 6.06 20.14 -0.05
CA PHE A 125 5.64 20.21 -1.45
C PHE A 125 4.24 20.81 -1.63
#